data_d1f73cedfb92deaa00145527812891b0
#
_entry.id   d1f73cedfb92deaa00145527812891b0
#
_cell.length_a   1.000
_cell.length_b   1.000
_cell.length_c   1.000
_cell.angle_alpha   90.00
_cell.angle_beta   90.00
_cell.angle_gamma   90.00
#
_symmetry.space_group_name_H-M   'P 1'
#
loop_
_entity.id
_entity.type
_entity.pdbx_description
1 polymer ?
#
loop_
_entity_poly.entity_id
_entity_poly.type
_entity_poly.pdbx_seq_one_letter_code
_entity_poly.pdbx_strand_id
1 'polypeptide(L)'
;MLGQETAVLLLLCVGLLLLMAAVTNGAGFSLDGIKGRTVGDGQHGTARFAGKGEIRRTFHRVRFRPRAWRRGKHLPKVQGLVVGCEMRGKRVTALVDSDDIHAMMVAGSGAGKTAYFLYPNLEYCCAAGMSFLTSDTKGDLARNYAGIAKDIYGYDVSVLDLRNPVCSDGNNLLDLVNKYMDAYMAHPDDLASRARAEKYAKIIAKTVVTSSSGTEHGQNSYFYDAAEGLITSVILLVAEFCPPETRHIVSVFKLIQDLLSPSGQKGKNQLQMLLSLLPPEHKARWFAGAAITAGEQAMASVLSTAMASLNAFLDSELEQMLCFSTKIDAEKFCREKSAVFVVLPEEDSSKYFMVSLLVQQMYREILVVADGQGGALKNRVMFFLDELGSLPKIESLELMFSAARSRRLSIVGIIQSYGQLERNYGKEGCSIILDNAQDTIAGGFSPAGDTAEQVSRQLGEQTVMTGSVSRGKSDPSRSLQMMGRRLMTPDELKSMPKGQFIVMKTGRRPMLSKLRLFLDWGITFAEPYVLEQHAQREVKYAGSKELRRKIVKEYGIPPGQQIVPGQERFPERQKPGMIQENV
;
A
#
# COMPACT_ATOMS: atom_id res chain seq x y z
N MET A 1 -18.07 90.55 -10.92
CA MET A 1 -17.05 89.82 -11.75
C MET A 1 -15.85 89.29 -10.97
N LEU A 2 -15.70 89.60 -9.68
CA LEU A 2 -14.57 89.16 -8.85
C LEU A 2 -14.72 87.72 -8.30
N GLY A 3 -15.84 87.05 -8.51
CA GLY A 3 -16.08 85.69 -7.95
C GLY A 3 -15.67 84.52 -8.85
N GLN A 4 -15.53 84.72 -10.16
CA GLN A 4 -15.16 83.61 -11.07
C GLN A 4 -13.65 83.39 -11.13
N GLU A 5 -12.88 84.46 -11.11
CA GLU A 5 -11.40 84.37 -11.14
C GLU A 5 -10.84 83.78 -9.84
N THR A 6 -11.44 84.14 -8.69
CA THR A 6 -11.05 83.58 -7.40
C THR A 6 -11.41 82.10 -7.28
N ALA A 7 -12.55 81.67 -7.87
CA ALA A 7 -12.94 80.26 -7.88
C ALA A 7 -12.02 79.43 -8.78
N VAL A 8 -11.60 79.93 -9.92
CA VAL A 8 -10.64 79.24 -10.82
C VAL A 8 -9.26 79.17 -10.17
N LEU A 9 -8.82 80.25 -9.47
CA LEU A 9 -7.53 80.23 -8.77
C LEU A 9 -7.53 79.23 -7.60
N LEU A 10 -8.65 79.10 -6.89
CA LEU A 10 -8.83 78.15 -5.80
C LEU A 10 -8.85 76.69 -6.31
N LEU A 11 -9.51 76.45 -7.44
CA LEU A 11 -9.50 75.14 -8.11
C LEU A 11 -8.10 74.76 -8.62
N LEU A 12 -7.35 75.69 -9.16
CA LEU A 12 -5.95 75.48 -9.57
C LEU A 12 -5.03 75.20 -8.36
N CYS A 13 -5.20 75.96 -7.26
CA CYS A 13 -4.43 75.69 -6.03
C CYS A 13 -4.79 74.35 -5.41
N VAL A 14 -6.05 73.96 -5.37
CA VAL A 14 -6.51 72.64 -4.89
C VAL A 14 -6.00 71.53 -5.83
N GLY A 15 -6.05 71.74 -7.13
CA GLY A 15 -5.47 70.80 -8.11
C GLY A 15 -3.95 70.64 -7.94
N LEU A 16 -3.22 71.77 -7.71
CA LEU A 16 -1.78 71.73 -7.47
C LEU A 16 -1.45 71.04 -6.12
N LEU A 17 -2.24 71.28 -5.08
CA LEU A 17 -2.11 70.61 -3.78
C LEU A 17 -2.41 69.14 -3.86
N LEU A 18 -3.43 68.73 -4.63
CA LEU A 18 -3.72 67.32 -4.90
C LEU A 18 -2.63 66.66 -5.74
N LEU A 19 -2.05 67.37 -6.71
CA LEU A 19 -0.93 66.91 -7.48
C LEU A 19 0.36 66.77 -6.62
N MET A 20 0.64 67.74 -5.76
CA MET A 20 1.71 67.68 -4.78
C MET A 20 1.49 66.59 -3.75
N ALA A 21 0.27 66.41 -3.26
CA ALA A 21 -0.08 65.30 -2.37
C ALA A 21 0.05 63.95 -3.09
N ALA A 22 -0.32 63.84 -4.36
CA ALA A 22 -0.13 62.63 -5.15
C ALA A 22 1.36 62.35 -5.43
N VAL A 23 2.17 63.39 -5.59
CA VAL A 23 3.61 63.29 -5.77
C VAL A 23 4.35 63.04 -4.45
N THR A 24 3.92 63.64 -3.35
CA THR A 24 4.53 63.46 -2.02
C THR A 24 4.02 62.25 -1.24
N ASN A 25 2.74 61.85 -1.39
CA ASN A 25 2.23 60.55 -0.97
C ASN A 25 2.60 59.45 -1.99
N GLY A 26 3.37 59.85 -2.96
CA GLY A 26 3.80 59.07 -4.07
C GLY A 26 4.30 57.74 -3.66
N ALA A 27 3.82 56.98 -4.25
CA ALA A 27 4.31 55.75 -4.93
C ALA A 27 5.85 55.52 -4.92
N GLY A 28 6.61 56.32 -4.22
CA GLY A 28 8.04 56.40 -4.38
C GLY A 28 8.90 55.65 -3.36
N PHE A 29 8.48 55.52 -2.13
CA PHE A 29 9.40 55.19 -1.04
C PHE A 29 8.91 54.11 -0.05
N SER A 30 7.82 53.43 -0.31
CA SER A 30 7.43 52.29 0.50
C SER A 30 8.03 50.99 -0.08
N LEU A 31 8.54 50.12 0.78
CA LEU A 31 8.94 48.75 0.43
C LEU A 31 7.77 47.90 -0.08
N ASP A 32 6.54 48.32 0.18
CA ASP A 32 5.31 47.63 -0.25
C ASP A 32 5.15 47.56 -1.77
N GLY A 33 5.81 48.42 -2.53
CA GLY A 33 5.91 48.37 -4.00
C GLY A 33 6.90 47.32 -4.52
N ILE A 34 7.80 46.83 -3.67
CA ILE A 34 8.79 45.80 -4.01
C ILE A 34 8.24 44.44 -3.57
N LYS A 35 7.05 44.08 -4.05
CA LYS A 35 6.53 42.71 -3.89
C LYS A 35 7.34 41.80 -4.80
N GLY A 36 7.73 40.61 -4.30
CA GLY A 36 8.46 39.58 -5.01
C GLY A 36 7.87 39.28 -6.40
N ARG A 37 8.17 40.13 -7.35
CA ARG A 37 7.73 39.96 -8.74
C ARG A 37 8.79 39.15 -9.46
N THR A 38 8.36 38.06 -10.11
CA THR A 38 9.22 37.30 -11.01
C THR A 38 9.76 38.23 -12.09
N VAL A 39 11.07 38.33 -12.26
CA VAL A 39 11.75 39.22 -13.19
C VAL A 39 12.91 38.49 -13.86
N GLY A 40 13.40 39.07 -14.99
CA GLY A 40 14.51 38.53 -15.75
C GLY A 40 14.18 37.22 -16.48
N ASP A 41 15.23 36.63 -17.06
CA ASP A 41 15.14 35.40 -17.88
C ASP A 41 15.35 34.10 -17.07
N GLY A 42 15.21 34.16 -15.74
CA GLY A 42 15.37 33.03 -14.85
C GLY A 42 16.81 32.75 -14.41
N GLN A 43 17.67 33.81 -14.31
CA GLN A 43 19.08 33.71 -13.93
C GLN A 43 19.31 32.97 -12.61
N HIS A 44 18.37 33.04 -11.67
CA HIS A 44 18.40 32.36 -10.36
C HIS A 44 17.37 31.25 -10.23
N GLY A 45 16.62 30.95 -11.31
CA GLY A 45 15.60 29.87 -11.33
C GLY A 45 14.37 30.26 -12.14
N THR A 46 13.74 29.23 -12.75
CA THR A 46 12.58 29.39 -13.63
C THR A 46 11.34 28.71 -13.09
N ALA A 47 11.34 28.31 -11.80
CA ALA A 47 10.21 27.63 -11.20
C ALA A 47 8.96 28.54 -11.20
N ARG A 48 7.84 27.98 -11.56
CA ARG A 48 6.52 28.60 -11.50
C ARG A 48 5.42 27.57 -11.44
N PHE A 49 4.27 27.94 -10.99
CA PHE A 49 3.09 27.10 -11.11
C PHE A 49 2.57 27.02 -12.54
N ALA A 50 1.93 25.90 -12.86
CA ALA A 50 1.26 25.69 -14.13
C ALA A 50 0.12 26.70 -14.33
N GLY A 51 0.06 27.28 -15.51
CA GLY A 51 -1.06 28.12 -15.92
C GLY A 51 -2.30 27.28 -16.28
N LYS A 52 -3.48 27.92 -16.31
CA LYS A 52 -4.75 27.24 -16.63
C LYS A 52 -4.72 26.46 -17.97
N GLY A 53 -4.02 26.98 -18.95
CA GLY A 53 -3.87 26.32 -20.27
C GLY A 53 -3.00 25.05 -20.18
N GLU A 54 -1.94 25.06 -19.37
CA GLU A 54 -1.07 23.90 -19.12
C GLU A 54 -1.83 22.81 -18.36
N ILE A 55 -2.55 23.19 -17.30
CA ILE A 55 -3.39 22.26 -16.51
C ILE A 55 -4.41 21.54 -17.41
N ARG A 56 -5.07 22.29 -18.32
CA ARG A 56 -6.05 21.72 -19.26
C ARG A 56 -5.44 20.77 -20.28
N ARG A 57 -4.19 20.93 -20.63
CA ARG A 57 -3.46 20.04 -21.56
C ARG A 57 -2.90 18.82 -20.85
N THR A 58 -2.67 18.92 -19.54
CA THR A 58 -2.08 17.85 -18.75
C THR A 58 -3.13 16.89 -18.21
N PHE A 59 -4.27 17.38 -17.75
CA PHE A 59 -5.28 16.58 -17.06
C PHE A 59 -6.61 16.57 -17.80
N HIS A 60 -7.26 15.39 -17.86
CA HIS A 60 -8.61 15.27 -18.36
C HIS A 60 -9.60 15.92 -17.40
N ARG A 61 -10.55 16.66 -17.95
CA ARG A 61 -11.58 17.36 -17.22
C ARG A 61 -12.87 16.57 -17.24
N VAL A 62 -13.22 15.95 -16.16
CA VAL A 62 -14.41 15.11 -16.01
C VAL A 62 -15.41 15.78 -15.07
N ARG A 63 -16.63 16.02 -15.53
CA ARG A 63 -17.70 16.56 -14.67
C ARG A 63 -18.08 15.51 -13.63
N PHE A 64 -17.82 15.79 -12.36
CA PHE A 64 -18.09 14.89 -11.25
C PHE A 64 -19.57 14.90 -10.88
N ARG A 65 -20.26 13.76 -10.96
CA ARG A 65 -21.71 13.65 -10.80
C ARG A 65 -22.13 12.36 -10.07
N PRO A 66 -21.81 12.15 -8.80
CA PRO A 66 -22.07 10.90 -8.10
C PRO A 66 -23.54 10.45 -8.21
N ARG A 67 -24.48 11.36 -7.99
CA ARG A 67 -25.91 11.04 -8.08
C ARG A 67 -26.37 10.51 -9.44
N ALA A 68 -25.75 10.96 -10.53
CA ALA A 68 -26.04 10.47 -11.87
C ALA A 68 -25.33 9.15 -12.14
N TRP A 69 -24.07 9.04 -11.73
CA TRP A 69 -23.25 7.85 -11.87
C TRP A 69 -23.86 6.64 -11.17
N ARG A 70 -24.32 6.84 -9.92
CA ARG A 70 -25.01 5.81 -9.13
C ARG A 70 -26.33 5.33 -9.72
N ARG A 71 -26.86 6.05 -10.72
CA ARG A 71 -28.02 5.65 -11.53
C ARG A 71 -27.63 5.11 -12.91
N GLY A 72 -26.36 4.81 -13.14
CA GLY A 72 -25.82 4.36 -14.42
C GLY A 72 -25.80 5.43 -15.51
N LYS A 73 -25.99 6.73 -15.17
CA LYS A 73 -26.08 7.81 -16.16
C LYS A 73 -24.79 8.63 -16.20
N HIS A 74 -24.33 8.98 -17.42
CA HIS A 74 -23.15 9.83 -17.65
C HIS A 74 -21.86 9.32 -17.00
N LEU A 75 -21.65 8.00 -16.97
CA LEU A 75 -20.44 7.40 -16.44
C LEU A 75 -19.19 7.95 -17.13
N PRO A 76 -18.07 8.16 -16.40
CA PRO A 76 -16.84 8.63 -17.00
C PRO A 76 -16.24 7.53 -17.91
N LYS A 77 -15.75 7.94 -19.08
CA LYS A 77 -15.08 7.05 -20.03
C LYS A 77 -13.57 6.99 -19.82
N VAL A 78 -13.03 7.98 -19.12
CA VAL A 78 -11.59 8.11 -18.85
C VAL A 78 -11.27 7.41 -17.54
N GLN A 79 -10.35 6.47 -17.57
CA GLN A 79 -9.79 5.83 -16.38
C GLN A 79 -8.54 6.57 -15.91
N GLY A 80 -8.35 6.75 -14.62
CA GLY A 80 -7.20 7.46 -14.07
C GLY A 80 -7.40 7.93 -12.63
N LEU A 81 -6.44 8.71 -12.14
CA LEU A 81 -6.39 9.23 -10.79
C LEU A 81 -6.93 10.66 -10.71
N VAL A 82 -7.84 10.93 -9.79
CA VAL A 82 -8.31 12.29 -9.50
C VAL A 82 -7.25 13.01 -8.67
N VAL A 83 -6.60 14.00 -9.27
CA VAL A 83 -5.52 14.78 -8.63
C VAL A 83 -5.94 16.19 -8.23
N GLY A 84 -7.13 16.64 -8.65
CA GLY A 84 -7.61 17.97 -8.34
C GLY A 84 -9.03 18.22 -8.80
N CYS A 85 -9.53 19.43 -8.55
CA CYS A 85 -10.82 19.84 -9.10
C CYS A 85 -10.93 21.34 -9.39
N GLU A 86 -11.83 21.68 -10.30
CA GLU A 86 -12.29 23.04 -10.58
C GLU A 86 -13.76 23.18 -10.16
N MET A 87 -14.10 24.29 -9.53
CA MET A 87 -15.47 24.63 -9.16
C MET A 87 -16.02 25.77 -10.03
N ARG A 88 -17.25 25.62 -10.52
CA ARG A 88 -18.04 26.70 -11.11
C ARG A 88 -19.43 26.71 -10.47
N GLY A 89 -19.65 27.59 -9.48
CA GLY A 89 -20.82 27.53 -8.62
C GLY A 89 -20.86 26.18 -7.89
N LYS A 90 -21.98 25.47 -7.98
CA LYS A 90 -22.17 24.12 -7.41
C LYS A 90 -21.64 22.98 -8.30
N ARG A 91 -21.00 23.28 -9.44
CA ARG A 91 -20.53 22.25 -10.39
C ARG A 91 -19.07 21.93 -10.13
N VAL A 92 -18.79 20.68 -9.85
CA VAL A 92 -17.43 20.15 -9.65
C VAL A 92 -16.96 19.48 -10.95
N THR A 93 -15.75 19.82 -11.39
CA THR A 93 -15.06 19.17 -12.50
C THR A 93 -13.78 18.58 -11.95
N ALA A 94 -13.64 17.26 -11.97
CA ALA A 94 -12.42 16.57 -11.59
C ALA A 94 -11.33 16.80 -12.63
N LEU A 95 -10.10 16.96 -12.14
CA LEU A 95 -8.87 16.89 -12.94
C LEU A 95 -8.32 15.47 -12.77
N VAL A 96 -8.35 14.71 -13.84
CA VAL A 96 -8.00 13.29 -13.85
C VAL A 96 -6.71 13.09 -14.61
N ASP A 97 -5.73 12.50 -13.97
CA ASP A 97 -4.57 11.98 -14.66
C ASP A 97 -4.88 10.60 -15.24
N SER A 98 -4.86 10.50 -16.56
CA SER A 98 -5.17 9.27 -17.29
C SER A 98 -3.94 8.55 -17.82
N ASP A 99 -2.76 9.09 -17.59
CA ASP A 99 -1.51 8.43 -17.98
C ASP A 99 -1.29 7.17 -17.13
N ASP A 100 -0.49 6.24 -17.62
CA ASP A 100 -0.08 5.07 -16.84
C ASP A 100 0.98 5.52 -15.83
N ILE A 101 0.54 5.85 -14.61
CA ILE A 101 1.33 6.45 -13.56
C ILE A 101 1.25 5.67 -12.25
N HIS A 102 2.28 5.84 -11.44
CA HIS A 102 2.22 5.69 -10.00
C HIS A 102 2.17 7.05 -9.33
N ALA A 103 1.57 7.13 -8.18
CA ALA A 103 1.49 8.37 -7.40
C ALA A 103 1.93 8.17 -5.95
N MET A 104 2.51 9.21 -5.38
CA MET A 104 2.82 9.28 -3.96
C MET A 104 2.07 10.46 -3.34
N MET A 105 1.21 10.20 -2.36
CA MET A 105 0.59 11.25 -1.56
C MET A 105 1.34 11.39 -0.24
N VAL A 106 1.82 12.61 0.00
CA VAL A 106 2.56 12.96 1.22
C VAL A 106 1.75 13.99 2.00
N ALA A 107 1.13 13.55 3.09
CA ALA A 107 0.25 14.42 3.87
C ALA A 107 0.22 14.00 5.36
N GLY A 108 0.49 14.94 6.24
CA GLY A 108 0.52 14.71 7.68
C GLY A 108 -0.80 14.18 8.24
N SER A 109 -0.77 13.73 9.50
CA SER A 109 -1.99 13.29 10.20
C SER A 109 -2.99 14.44 10.29
N GLY A 110 -4.28 14.15 10.13
CA GLY A 110 -5.34 15.17 10.17
C GLY A 110 -5.42 16.09 8.95
N ALA A 111 -4.57 15.91 7.92
CA ALA A 111 -4.64 16.65 6.65
C ALA A 111 -5.92 16.36 5.85
N GLY A 112 -6.64 15.29 6.20
CA GLY A 112 -7.87 14.88 5.54
C GLY A 112 -7.68 14.02 4.30
N LYS A 113 -6.60 13.23 4.23
CA LYS A 113 -6.29 12.29 3.13
C LYS A 113 -7.52 11.50 2.67
N THR A 114 -8.21 10.87 3.59
CA THR A 114 -9.41 10.09 3.31
C THR A 114 -10.54 10.95 2.73
N ALA A 115 -10.86 12.07 3.39
CA ALA A 115 -12.04 12.89 3.08
C ALA A 115 -11.89 13.75 1.81
N TYR A 116 -10.68 14.20 1.49
CA TYR A 116 -10.41 15.06 0.33
C TYR A 116 -9.89 14.30 -0.88
N PHE A 117 -9.22 13.16 -0.67
CA PHE A 117 -8.54 12.44 -1.75
C PHE A 117 -9.09 11.01 -1.97
N LEU A 118 -9.13 10.16 -0.94
CA LEU A 118 -9.53 8.76 -1.13
C LEU A 118 -11.00 8.63 -1.53
N TYR A 119 -11.95 9.23 -0.81
CA TYR A 119 -13.36 9.11 -1.17
C TYR A 119 -13.69 9.60 -2.60
N PRO A 120 -13.20 10.76 -3.07
CA PRO A 120 -13.37 11.14 -4.48
C PRO A 120 -12.76 10.15 -5.46
N ASN A 121 -11.61 9.55 -5.15
CA ASN A 121 -10.99 8.57 -6.01
C ASN A 121 -11.72 7.23 -6.01
N LEU A 122 -12.21 6.74 -4.87
CA LEU A 122 -13.02 5.51 -4.81
C LEU A 122 -14.33 5.67 -5.58
N GLU A 123 -15.05 6.80 -5.41
CA GLU A 123 -16.26 7.10 -6.20
C GLU A 123 -15.95 7.15 -7.70
N TYR A 124 -14.81 7.74 -8.06
CA TYR A 124 -14.37 7.80 -9.45
C TYR A 124 -14.01 6.42 -10.00
N CYS A 125 -13.28 5.59 -9.24
CA CYS A 125 -12.96 4.22 -9.62
C CYS A 125 -14.21 3.40 -9.87
N CYS A 126 -15.18 3.47 -8.95
CA CYS A 126 -16.46 2.78 -9.10
C CYS A 126 -17.22 3.23 -10.36
N ALA A 127 -17.28 4.54 -10.60
CA ALA A 127 -17.98 5.08 -11.76
C ALA A 127 -17.27 4.78 -13.09
N ALA A 128 -15.93 4.78 -13.11
CA ALA A 128 -15.11 4.50 -14.28
C ALA A 128 -14.89 2.99 -14.55
N GLY A 129 -15.38 2.12 -13.67
CA GLY A 129 -15.24 0.67 -13.79
C GLY A 129 -13.83 0.15 -13.60
N MET A 130 -13.01 0.83 -12.78
CA MET A 130 -11.66 0.39 -12.40
C MET A 130 -11.72 -0.47 -11.15
N SER A 131 -11.14 -1.65 -11.18
CA SER A 131 -10.96 -2.45 -9.96
C SER A 131 -9.93 -1.80 -9.03
N PHE A 132 -10.12 -1.94 -7.73
CA PHE A 132 -9.20 -1.38 -6.77
C PHE A 132 -9.01 -2.24 -5.53
N LEU A 133 -7.80 -2.16 -4.96
CA LEU A 133 -7.46 -2.67 -3.65
C LEU A 133 -7.10 -1.47 -2.77
N THR A 134 -7.61 -1.42 -1.54
CA THR A 134 -7.26 -0.37 -0.58
C THR A 134 -6.96 -0.94 0.80
N SER A 135 -5.87 -0.50 1.42
CA SER A 135 -5.68 -0.65 2.86
C SER A 135 -6.52 0.39 3.59
N ASP A 136 -7.03 0.04 4.77
CA ASP A 136 -7.96 0.85 5.55
C ASP A 136 -7.68 0.66 7.05
N THR A 137 -6.87 1.54 7.61
CA THR A 137 -6.48 1.45 9.03
C THR A 137 -7.62 1.77 9.99
N LYS A 138 -8.64 2.50 9.54
CA LYS A 138 -9.78 2.92 10.37
C LYS A 138 -11.04 2.09 10.16
N GLY A 139 -11.11 1.30 9.10
CA GLY A 139 -12.31 0.62 8.66
C GLY A 139 -13.37 1.53 8.05
N ASP A 140 -13.06 2.83 7.89
CA ASP A 140 -14.00 3.80 7.35
C ASP A 140 -14.24 3.64 5.86
N LEU A 141 -13.23 3.22 5.09
CA LEU A 141 -13.35 3.03 3.65
C LEU A 141 -14.27 1.83 3.36
N ALA A 142 -14.03 0.70 4.02
CA ALA A 142 -14.86 -0.48 3.89
C ALA A 142 -16.30 -0.19 4.33
N ARG A 143 -16.48 0.37 5.52
CA ARG A 143 -17.81 0.71 6.07
C ARG A 143 -18.63 1.62 5.16
N ASN A 144 -18.01 2.65 4.58
CA ASN A 144 -18.71 3.68 3.81
C ASN A 144 -18.82 3.36 2.31
N TYR A 145 -17.91 2.55 1.74
CA TYR A 145 -17.84 2.32 0.30
C TYR A 145 -18.10 0.90 -0.17
N ALA A 146 -17.93 -0.12 0.68
CA ALA A 146 -18.13 -1.51 0.25
C ALA A 146 -19.56 -1.76 -0.26
N GLY A 147 -20.58 -1.27 0.47
CA GLY A 147 -21.98 -1.34 0.03
C GLY A 147 -22.24 -0.53 -1.24
N ILE A 148 -21.68 0.67 -1.37
CA ILE A 148 -21.82 1.49 -2.58
C ILE A 148 -21.21 0.77 -3.79
N ALA A 149 -20.02 0.20 -3.65
CA ALA A 149 -19.36 -0.55 -4.71
C ALA A 149 -20.19 -1.76 -5.12
N LYS A 150 -20.66 -2.57 -4.14
CA LYS A 150 -21.42 -3.79 -4.37
C LYS A 150 -22.80 -3.53 -4.96
N ASP A 151 -23.63 -2.78 -4.23
CA ASP A 151 -25.07 -2.72 -4.49
C ASP A 151 -25.43 -1.68 -5.57
N ILE A 152 -24.61 -0.63 -5.71
CA ILE A 152 -24.90 0.46 -6.64
C ILE A 152 -24.11 0.30 -7.95
N TYR A 153 -22.81 -0.04 -7.85
CA TYR A 153 -21.94 -0.13 -9.03
C TYR A 153 -21.74 -1.56 -9.55
N GLY A 154 -22.24 -2.57 -8.81
CA GLY A 154 -22.19 -3.98 -9.20
C GLY A 154 -20.77 -4.56 -9.16
N TYR A 155 -19.99 -4.17 -8.17
CA TYR A 155 -18.65 -4.73 -7.93
C TYR A 155 -18.72 -6.05 -7.19
N ASP A 156 -17.82 -6.94 -7.50
CA ASP A 156 -17.47 -8.03 -6.58
C ASP A 156 -16.62 -7.44 -5.45
N VAL A 157 -17.16 -7.50 -4.24
CA VAL A 157 -16.53 -6.87 -3.07
C VAL A 157 -15.98 -7.94 -2.15
N SER A 158 -14.71 -7.80 -1.79
CA SER A 158 -14.05 -8.60 -0.77
C SER A 158 -13.55 -7.69 0.34
N VAL A 159 -13.82 -8.08 1.59
CA VAL A 159 -13.35 -7.35 2.77
C VAL A 159 -12.55 -8.31 3.65
N LEU A 160 -11.25 -8.06 3.74
CA LEU A 160 -10.37 -8.73 4.68
C LEU A 160 -10.28 -7.88 5.93
N ASP A 161 -10.96 -8.29 6.98
CA ASP A 161 -10.96 -7.56 8.25
C ASP A 161 -10.05 -8.24 9.27
N LEU A 162 -8.80 -7.72 9.38
CA LEU A 162 -7.82 -8.20 10.34
C LEU A 162 -8.09 -7.71 11.78
N ARG A 163 -9.04 -6.79 11.95
CA ARG A 163 -9.52 -6.32 13.25
C ARG A 163 -10.55 -7.28 13.82
N ASN A 164 -11.47 -7.77 12.96
CA ASN A 164 -12.51 -8.73 13.30
C ASN A 164 -12.47 -9.93 12.34
N PRO A 165 -11.50 -10.84 12.49
CA PRO A 165 -11.30 -11.93 11.53
C PRO A 165 -12.51 -12.86 11.38
N VAL A 166 -13.36 -12.99 12.41
CA VAL A 166 -14.59 -13.80 12.37
C VAL A 166 -15.67 -13.23 11.45
N CYS A 167 -15.58 -11.93 11.11
CA CYS A 167 -16.46 -11.28 10.14
C CYS A 167 -15.83 -11.18 8.75
N SER A 168 -14.54 -11.54 8.63
CA SER A 168 -13.76 -11.39 7.41
C SER A 168 -14.13 -12.41 6.33
N ASP A 169 -14.01 -12.03 5.07
CA ASP A 169 -13.92 -13.02 3.99
C ASP A 169 -12.70 -13.94 4.22
N GLY A 170 -12.76 -15.17 3.74
CA GLY A 170 -11.64 -16.12 3.81
C GLY A 170 -10.41 -15.61 3.06
N ASN A 171 -9.22 -15.89 3.60
CA ASN A 171 -7.95 -15.55 2.99
C ASN A 171 -6.89 -16.60 3.31
N ASN A 172 -6.99 -17.76 2.71
CA ASN A 172 -5.98 -18.79 2.84
C ASN A 172 -4.70 -18.36 2.12
N LEU A 173 -3.65 -18.10 2.87
CA LEU A 173 -2.35 -17.64 2.32
C LEU A 173 -1.73 -18.65 1.35
N LEU A 174 -2.09 -19.94 1.46
CA LEU A 174 -1.56 -21.00 0.60
C LEU A 174 -2.37 -21.22 -0.69
N ASP A 175 -3.48 -20.50 -0.92
CA ASP A 175 -4.36 -20.78 -2.06
C ASP A 175 -3.64 -20.73 -3.42
N LEU A 176 -2.70 -19.80 -3.62
CA LEU A 176 -1.91 -19.77 -4.85
C LEU A 176 -0.93 -20.96 -4.94
N VAL A 177 -0.34 -21.38 -3.81
CA VAL A 177 0.50 -22.59 -3.78
C VAL A 177 -0.34 -23.81 -4.12
N ASN A 178 -1.51 -23.93 -3.50
CA ASN A 178 -2.45 -25.04 -3.71
C ASN A 178 -2.92 -25.07 -5.16
N LYS A 179 -3.38 -23.93 -5.72
CA LYS A 179 -3.82 -23.80 -7.12
C LYS A 179 -2.79 -24.32 -8.11
N TYR A 180 -1.54 -23.86 -7.96
CA TYR A 180 -0.48 -24.25 -8.89
C TYR A 180 0.07 -25.65 -8.64
N MET A 181 0.04 -26.14 -7.40
CA MET A 181 0.37 -27.51 -7.09
C MET A 181 -0.67 -28.49 -7.66
N ASP A 182 -1.96 -28.19 -7.50
CA ASP A 182 -3.06 -28.99 -8.06
C ASP A 182 -3.00 -29.02 -9.60
N ALA A 183 -2.68 -27.90 -10.24
CA ALA A 183 -2.48 -27.84 -11.69
C ALA A 183 -1.30 -28.73 -12.14
N TYR A 184 -0.17 -28.69 -11.41
CA TYR A 184 0.97 -29.56 -11.68
C TYR A 184 0.64 -31.04 -11.46
N MET A 185 -0.06 -31.39 -10.37
CA MET A 185 -0.45 -32.78 -10.11
C MET A 185 -1.42 -33.33 -11.16
N ALA A 186 -2.29 -32.47 -11.72
CA ALA A 186 -3.15 -32.84 -12.83
C ALA A 186 -2.40 -33.01 -14.15
N HIS A 187 -1.32 -32.26 -14.35
CA HIS A 187 -0.49 -32.24 -15.54
C HIS A 187 1.00 -32.20 -15.17
N PRO A 188 1.65 -33.36 -14.88
CA PRO A 188 3.04 -33.39 -14.38
C PRO A 188 4.09 -32.80 -15.35
N ASP A 189 3.77 -32.63 -16.61
CA ASP A 189 4.61 -31.96 -17.61
C ASP A 189 4.56 -30.43 -17.49
N ASP A 190 3.63 -29.86 -16.74
CA ASP A 190 3.53 -28.41 -16.48
C ASP A 190 4.52 -27.96 -15.40
N LEU A 191 5.79 -27.90 -15.76
CA LEU A 191 6.86 -27.39 -14.91
C LEU A 191 6.65 -25.92 -14.52
N ALA A 192 5.89 -25.14 -15.30
CA ALA A 192 5.64 -23.75 -15.00
C ALA A 192 4.72 -23.61 -13.77
N SER A 193 3.68 -24.43 -13.67
CA SER A 193 2.83 -24.48 -12.47
C SER A 193 3.61 -24.94 -11.24
N ARG A 194 4.45 -25.99 -11.36
CA ARG A 194 5.31 -26.41 -10.25
C ARG A 194 6.22 -25.28 -9.77
N ALA A 195 6.93 -24.61 -10.68
CA ALA A 195 7.83 -23.51 -10.35
C ALA A 195 7.10 -22.32 -9.69
N ARG A 196 5.83 -22.06 -10.08
CA ARG A 196 5.00 -21.04 -9.42
C ARG A 196 4.62 -21.45 -8.01
N ALA A 197 4.20 -22.70 -7.77
CA ALA A 197 3.92 -23.20 -6.43
C ALA A 197 5.14 -23.07 -5.50
N GLU A 198 6.33 -23.51 -5.96
CA GLU A 198 7.60 -23.37 -5.24
C GLU A 198 7.92 -21.89 -4.92
N LYS A 199 7.73 -21.00 -5.89
CA LYS A 199 7.98 -19.57 -5.74
C LYS A 199 7.04 -18.94 -4.71
N TYR A 200 5.74 -19.24 -4.75
CA TYR A 200 4.78 -18.69 -3.77
C TYR A 200 5.03 -19.25 -2.38
N ALA A 201 5.36 -20.53 -2.23
CA ALA A 201 5.74 -21.11 -0.95
C ALA A 201 6.95 -20.37 -0.34
N LYS A 202 7.96 -20.09 -1.15
CA LYS A 202 9.14 -19.34 -0.73
C LYS A 202 8.83 -17.89 -0.36
N ILE A 203 7.96 -17.20 -1.11
CA ILE A 203 7.54 -15.83 -0.82
C ILE A 203 6.82 -15.76 0.54
N ILE A 204 5.91 -16.72 0.80
CA ILE A 204 5.19 -16.80 2.08
C ILE A 204 6.18 -17.01 3.22
N ALA A 205 7.04 -18.03 3.11
CA ALA A 205 8.02 -18.35 4.14
C ALA A 205 8.94 -17.15 4.44
N LYS A 206 9.50 -16.51 3.41
CA LYS A 206 10.34 -15.33 3.55
C LYS A 206 9.60 -14.17 4.24
N THR A 207 8.39 -13.85 3.79
CA THR A 207 7.60 -12.74 4.36
C THR A 207 7.28 -13.00 5.84
N VAL A 208 6.93 -14.23 6.19
CA VAL A 208 6.63 -14.64 7.57
C VAL A 208 7.88 -14.51 8.46
N VAL A 209 9.01 -15.02 8.01
CA VAL A 209 10.27 -14.96 8.77
C VAL A 209 10.75 -13.52 8.94
N THR A 210 10.74 -12.72 7.86
CA THR A 210 11.18 -11.32 7.89
C THR A 210 10.27 -10.45 8.76
N SER A 211 8.96 -10.70 8.79
CA SER A 211 8.01 -9.92 9.58
C SER A 211 8.20 -10.10 11.08
N SER A 212 8.67 -11.26 11.52
CA SER A 212 8.88 -11.57 12.94
C SER A 212 10.21 -11.06 13.51
N SER A 213 11.22 -10.83 12.66
CA SER A 213 12.60 -10.59 13.10
C SER A 213 13.20 -9.26 12.62
N GLY A 214 12.47 -8.50 11.77
CA GLY A 214 13.04 -7.33 11.10
C GLY A 214 13.94 -7.68 9.91
N THR A 215 14.58 -6.68 9.31
CA THR A 215 15.37 -6.84 8.07
C THR A 215 16.86 -7.10 8.30
N GLU A 216 17.38 -6.89 9.51
CA GLU A 216 18.80 -7.05 9.84
C GLU A 216 19.01 -8.20 10.82
N HIS A 217 19.48 -9.34 10.32
CA HIS A 217 19.70 -10.54 11.13
C HIS A 217 21.13 -10.70 11.67
N GLY A 218 22.06 -9.84 11.24
CA GLY A 218 23.47 -9.87 11.69
C GLY A 218 24.08 -11.26 11.62
N GLN A 219 24.72 -11.70 12.70
CA GLN A 219 25.39 -13.02 12.80
C GLN A 219 24.41 -14.21 12.81
N ASN A 220 23.11 -13.98 13.00
CA ASN A 220 22.08 -15.03 13.08
C ASN A 220 21.38 -15.32 11.75
N SER A 221 21.82 -14.74 10.64
CA SER A 221 21.17 -14.89 9.31
C SER A 221 20.96 -16.36 8.93
N TYR A 222 21.91 -17.23 9.25
CA TYR A 222 21.81 -18.66 8.97
C TYR A 222 20.53 -19.30 9.54
N PHE A 223 20.14 -18.98 10.77
CA PHE A 223 18.94 -19.58 11.39
C PHE A 223 17.66 -19.13 10.71
N TYR A 224 17.60 -17.88 10.27
CA TYR A 224 16.46 -17.34 9.55
C TYR A 224 16.36 -17.92 8.13
N ASP A 225 17.46 -18.02 7.40
CA ASP A 225 17.49 -18.62 6.07
C ASP A 225 17.11 -20.11 6.11
N ALA A 226 17.61 -20.85 7.11
CA ALA A 226 17.26 -22.24 7.32
C ALA A 226 15.80 -22.43 7.75
N ALA A 227 15.24 -21.50 8.56
CA ALA A 227 13.83 -21.50 8.93
C ALA A 227 12.93 -21.18 7.73
N GLU A 228 13.31 -20.23 6.86
CA GLU A 228 12.62 -19.96 5.57
C GLU A 228 12.56 -21.24 4.72
N GLY A 229 13.70 -21.92 4.56
CA GLY A 229 13.77 -23.18 3.82
C GLY A 229 12.88 -24.27 4.42
N LEU A 230 12.88 -24.42 5.73
CA LEU A 230 12.04 -25.38 6.44
C LEU A 230 10.55 -25.10 6.25
N ILE A 231 10.11 -23.85 6.46
CA ILE A 231 8.70 -23.44 6.27
C ILE A 231 8.30 -23.67 4.80
N THR A 232 9.15 -23.30 3.84
CA THR A 232 8.92 -23.55 2.40
C THR A 232 8.70 -25.04 2.14
N SER A 233 9.56 -25.89 2.69
CA SER A 233 9.46 -27.35 2.57
C SER A 233 8.11 -27.86 3.07
N VAL A 234 7.70 -27.47 4.27
CA VAL A 234 6.45 -27.94 4.87
C VAL A 234 5.22 -27.39 4.14
N ILE A 235 5.26 -26.14 3.65
CA ILE A 235 4.19 -25.59 2.79
C ILE A 235 4.00 -26.47 1.55
N LEU A 236 5.10 -26.87 0.88
CA LEU A 236 5.01 -27.72 -0.30
C LEU A 236 4.48 -29.11 0.03
N LEU A 237 4.89 -29.71 1.16
CA LEU A 237 4.34 -30.99 1.62
C LEU A 237 2.84 -30.90 1.92
N VAL A 238 2.38 -29.83 2.54
CA VAL A 238 0.96 -29.59 2.81
C VAL A 238 0.19 -29.47 1.49
N ALA A 239 0.68 -28.67 0.55
CA ALA A 239 0.01 -28.45 -0.72
C ALA A 239 -0.05 -29.73 -1.60
N GLU A 240 0.98 -30.56 -1.58
CA GLU A 240 1.09 -31.73 -2.44
C GLU A 240 0.34 -32.95 -1.85
N PHE A 241 0.44 -33.20 -0.55
CA PHE A 241 -0.01 -34.46 0.05
C PHE A 241 -1.22 -34.34 0.99
N CYS A 242 -1.60 -33.14 1.45
CA CYS A 242 -2.71 -33.01 2.39
C CYS A 242 -4.06 -32.83 1.68
N PRO A 243 -5.19 -33.19 2.34
CA PRO A 243 -6.52 -32.91 1.82
C PRO A 243 -6.76 -31.40 1.65
N PRO A 244 -7.55 -30.96 0.66
CA PRO A 244 -7.77 -29.54 0.36
C PRO A 244 -8.19 -28.71 1.58
N GLU A 245 -9.08 -29.23 2.42
CA GLU A 245 -9.61 -28.57 3.61
C GLU A 245 -8.58 -28.38 4.74
N THR A 246 -7.41 -29.00 4.62
CA THR A 246 -6.32 -28.89 5.60
C THR A 246 -5.11 -28.14 5.06
N ARG A 247 -5.17 -27.63 3.83
CA ARG A 247 -4.05 -26.96 3.16
C ARG A 247 -4.01 -25.46 3.48
N HIS A 248 -3.62 -25.12 4.69
CA HIS A 248 -3.51 -23.74 5.18
C HIS A 248 -2.33 -23.54 6.13
N ILE A 249 -1.98 -22.29 6.40
CA ILE A 249 -0.75 -21.93 7.14
C ILE A 249 -0.73 -22.47 8.58
N VAL A 250 -1.88 -22.59 9.24
CA VAL A 250 -1.97 -23.15 10.60
C VAL A 250 -1.64 -24.64 10.61
N SER A 251 -1.98 -25.37 9.55
CA SER A 251 -1.54 -26.77 9.37
C SER A 251 -0.02 -26.88 9.22
N VAL A 252 0.61 -25.91 8.57
CA VAL A 252 2.09 -25.85 8.46
C VAL A 252 2.71 -25.72 9.85
N PHE A 253 2.19 -24.80 10.68
CA PHE A 253 2.64 -24.65 12.06
C PHE A 253 2.51 -25.97 12.84
N LYS A 254 1.31 -26.54 12.83
CA LYS A 254 1.02 -27.79 13.56
C LYS A 254 1.91 -28.95 13.10
N LEU A 255 2.13 -29.10 11.80
CA LEU A 255 3.00 -30.14 11.28
C LEU A 255 4.45 -29.93 11.69
N ILE A 256 4.96 -28.71 11.66
CA ILE A 256 6.31 -28.41 12.17
C ILE A 256 6.40 -28.84 13.64
N GLN A 257 5.43 -28.46 14.47
CA GLN A 257 5.37 -28.81 15.88
C GLN A 257 5.33 -30.34 16.10
N ASP A 258 4.44 -31.05 15.40
CA ASP A 258 4.30 -32.51 15.52
C ASP A 258 5.58 -33.25 15.06
N LEU A 259 6.22 -32.77 13.99
CA LEU A 259 7.40 -33.38 13.40
C LEU A 259 8.71 -33.10 14.17
N LEU A 260 8.67 -32.23 15.17
CA LEU A 260 9.77 -32.01 16.11
C LEU A 260 9.99 -33.16 17.08
N SER A 261 8.97 -33.99 17.30
CA SER A 261 9.05 -35.11 18.25
C SER A 261 10.13 -36.10 17.85
N PRO A 262 10.82 -36.75 18.82
CA PRO A 262 11.81 -37.78 18.54
C PRO A 262 11.21 -38.89 17.67
N SER A 263 11.98 -39.39 16.72
CA SER A 263 11.51 -40.42 15.75
C SER A 263 11.60 -41.86 16.26
N GLY A 264 12.14 -42.08 17.46
CA GLY A 264 12.50 -43.42 17.93
C GLY A 264 13.81 -43.97 17.32
N GLN A 265 14.36 -43.34 16.29
CA GLN A 265 15.71 -43.60 15.79
C GLN A 265 16.69 -42.62 16.43
N LYS A 266 17.80 -43.17 16.96
CA LYS A 266 18.81 -42.38 17.66
C LYS A 266 19.35 -41.26 16.74
N GLY A 267 19.23 -40.01 17.19
CA GLY A 267 19.75 -38.84 16.49
C GLY A 267 18.89 -38.33 15.32
N LYS A 268 17.63 -38.79 15.14
CA LYS A 268 16.73 -38.29 14.09
C LYS A 268 15.38 -37.87 14.67
N ASN A 269 14.83 -36.76 14.18
CA ASN A 269 13.44 -36.36 14.45
C ASN A 269 12.47 -36.89 13.38
N GLN A 270 11.16 -36.75 13.64
CA GLN A 270 10.14 -37.25 12.71
C GLN A 270 10.17 -36.54 11.35
N LEU A 271 10.57 -35.24 11.30
CA LEU A 271 10.72 -34.49 10.06
C LEU A 271 11.80 -35.10 9.16
N GLN A 272 12.99 -35.40 9.73
CA GLN A 272 14.08 -36.03 8.99
C GLN A 272 13.68 -37.41 8.45
N MET A 273 12.93 -38.16 9.25
CA MET A 273 12.37 -39.43 8.81
C MET A 273 11.35 -39.28 7.68
N LEU A 274 10.45 -38.31 7.79
CA LEU A 274 9.45 -38.04 6.76
C LEU A 274 10.11 -37.64 5.43
N LEU A 275 11.07 -36.69 5.47
CA LEU A 275 11.78 -36.21 4.29
C LEU A 275 12.65 -37.30 3.66
N SER A 276 13.13 -38.29 4.43
CA SER A 276 13.88 -39.42 3.89
C SER A 276 13.03 -40.41 3.09
N LEU A 277 11.69 -40.37 3.21
CA LEU A 277 10.77 -41.14 2.38
C LEU A 277 10.60 -40.55 0.97
N LEU A 278 10.94 -39.30 0.78
CA LEU A 278 10.85 -38.60 -0.52
C LEU A 278 12.06 -38.93 -1.40
N PRO A 279 11.91 -38.95 -2.73
CA PRO A 279 13.03 -39.07 -3.67
C PRO A 279 14.12 -37.99 -3.38
N PRO A 280 15.41 -38.29 -3.66
CA PRO A 280 16.50 -37.35 -3.46
C PRO A 280 16.30 -36.01 -4.20
N GLU A 281 15.62 -36.04 -5.35
CA GLU A 281 15.37 -34.90 -6.24
C GLU A 281 14.15 -34.07 -5.81
N HIS A 282 13.40 -34.52 -4.79
CA HIS A 282 12.17 -33.84 -4.35
C HIS A 282 12.48 -32.48 -3.77
N LYS A 283 11.78 -31.43 -4.25
CA LYS A 283 12.06 -30.04 -3.87
C LYS A 283 11.84 -29.73 -2.39
N ALA A 284 10.82 -30.33 -1.76
CA ALA A 284 10.61 -30.16 -0.32
C ALA A 284 11.84 -30.64 0.48
N ARG A 285 12.51 -31.70 0.04
CA ARG A 285 13.75 -32.17 0.66
C ARG A 285 14.90 -31.21 0.48
N TRP A 286 15.03 -30.59 -0.71
CA TRP A 286 16.07 -29.60 -0.98
C TRP A 286 15.89 -28.33 -0.18
N PHE A 287 14.66 -27.80 -0.09
CA PHE A 287 14.40 -26.60 0.71
C PHE A 287 14.71 -26.81 2.19
N ALA A 288 14.40 -27.96 2.76
CA ALA A 288 14.75 -28.28 4.14
C ALA A 288 16.25 -28.60 4.34
N GLY A 289 17.06 -28.68 3.27
CA GLY A 289 18.42 -29.17 3.32
C GLY A 289 19.27 -28.55 4.42
N ALA A 290 19.30 -27.22 4.52
CA ALA A 290 20.08 -26.51 5.55
C ALA A 290 19.61 -26.87 6.97
N ALA A 291 18.30 -27.00 7.20
CA ALA A 291 17.75 -27.37 8.49
C ALA A 291 18.09 -28.82 8.89
N ILE A 292 17.92 -29.77 7.96
CA ILE A 292 18.08 -31.21 8.26
C ILE A 292 19.53 -31.67 8.35
N THR A 293 20.49 -30.95 7.75
CA THR A 293 21.93 -31.24 7.81
C THR A 293 22.61 -30.54 8.99
N ALA A 294 21.95 -29.63 9.66
CA ALA A 294 22.47 -28.95 10.84
C ALA A 294 22.66 -29.91 12.02
N GLY A 295 23.66 -29.65 12.84
CA GLY A 295 23.81 -30.37 14.10
C GLY A 295 22.60 -30.18 15.02
N GLU A 296 22.40 -31.06 15.98
CA GLU A 296 21.20 -31.12 16.84
C GLU A 296 20.84 -29.76 17.49
N GLN A 297 21.85 -29.05 18.01
CA GLN A 297 21.67 -27.73 18.63
C GLN A 297 21.26 -26.65 17.62
N ALA A 298 21.90 -26.63 16.44
CA ALA A 298 21.56 -25.67 15.38
C ALA A 298 20.17 -25.96 14.81
N MET A 299 19.79 -27.22 14.65
CA MET A 299 18.45 -27.64 14.23
C MET A 299 17.39 -27.15 15.23
N ALA A 300 17.63 -27.29 16.55
CA ALA A 300 16.71 -26.78 17.57
C ALA A 300 16.51 -25.26 17.45
N SER A 301 17.58 -24.50 17.15
CA SER A 301 17.50 -23.04 16.92
C SER A 301 16.70 -22.71 15.66
N VAL A 302 16.90 -23.40 14.55
CA VAL A 302 16.12 -23.23 13.31
C VAL A 302 14.63 -23.46 13.55
N LEU A 303 14.32 -24.53 14.28
CA LEU A 303 12.94 -24.90 14.60
C LEU A 303 12.28 -23.89 15.52
N SER A 304 13.00 -23.41 16.54
CA SER A 304 12.51 -22.33 17.42
C SER A 304 12.24 -21.04 16.63
N THR A 305 13.11 -20.68 15.69
CA THR A 305 12.92 -19.52 14.81
C THR A 305 11.69 -19.69 13.91
N ALA A 306 11.52 -20.86 13.29
CA ALA A 306 10.35 -21.14 12.44
C ALA A 306 9.05 -21.09 13.24
N MET A 307 9.02 -21.69 14.44
CA MET A 307 7.86 -21.69 15.32
C MET A 307 7.51 -20.27 15.80
N ALA A 308 8.51 -19.50 16.22
CA ALA A 308 8.32 -18.11 16.65
C ALA A 308 7.73 -17.25 15.53
N SER A 309 8.21 -17.42 14.29
CA SER A 309 7.71 -16.70 13.12
C SER A 309 6.25 -17.06 12.78
N LEU A 310 5.85 -18.31 12.99
CA LEU A 310 4.49 -18.77 12.72
C LEU A 310 3.50 -18.49 13.87
N ASN A 311 3.97 -18.08 15.05
CA ASN A 311 3.13 -17.78 16.21
C ASN A 311 2.07 -16.70 15.93
N ALA A 312 2.36 -15.77 15.01
CA ALA A 312 1.43 -14.71 14.60
C ALA A 312 0.10 -15.23 14.02
N PHE A 313 0.03 -16.51 13.65
CA PHE A 313 -1.17 -17.14 13.07
C PHE A 313 -2.00 -17.94 14.11
N LEU A 314 -1.54 -18.04 15.35
CA LEU A 314 -2.17 -18.84 16.40
C LEU A 314 -3.21 -18.03 17.18
N ASP A 315 -4.20 -17.55 16.49
CA ASP A 315 -5.32 -16.81 17.03
C ASP A 315 -6.60 -17.50 16.54
N SER A 316 -7.46 -17.92 17.44
CA SER A 316 -8.69 -18.66 17.09
C SER A 316 -9.63 -17.86 16.17
N GLU A 317 -9.64 -16.54 16.25
CA GLU A 317 -10.41 -15.69 15.35
C GLU A 317 -9.72 -15.62 13.97
N LEU A 318 -8.39 -15.49 13.96
CA LEU A 318 -7.61 -15.42 12.74
C LEU A 318 -7.69 -16.74 11.94
N GLU A 319 -7.78 -17.88 12.60
CA GLU A 319 -8.00 -19.19 11.97
C GLU A 319 -9.28 -19.22 11.15
N GLN A 320 -10.37 -18.53 11.59
CA GLN A 320 -11.62 -18.44 10.84
C GLN A 320 -11.47 -17.71 9.50
N MET A 321 -10.43 -16.92 9.33
CA MET A 321 -10.08 -16.27 8.06
C MET A 321 -9.04 -17.09 7.27
N LEU A 322 -7.97 -17.54 7.92
CA LEU A 322 -6.79 -18.13 7.25
C LEU A 322 -6.97 -19.58 6.81
N CYS A 323 -7.89 -20.31 7.44
CA CYS A 323 -8.10 -21.73 7.15
C CYS A 323 -9.15 -21.99 6.06
N PHE A 324 -9.71 -20.93 5.46
CA PHE A 324 -10.73 -21.04 4.43
C PHE A 324 -10.29 -20.31 3.16
N SER A 325 -10.70 -20.84 2.00
CA SER A 325 -10.29 -20.35 0.69
C SER A 325 -10.52 -18.85 0.52
N THR A 326 -9.58 -18.18 -0.15
CA THR A 326 -9.67 -16.76 -0.43
C THR A 326 -10.78 -16.49 -1.46
N LYS A 327 -11.49 -15.37 -1.25
CA LYS A 327 -12.45 -14.84 -2.20
C LYS A 327 -11.75 -13.98 -3.27
N ILE A 328 -10.52 -13.56 -2.99
CA ILE A 328 -9.76 -12.67 -3.88
C ILE A 328 -9.10 -13.50 -4.98
N ASP A 329 -9.53 -13.30 -6.21
CA ASP A 329 -8.93 -13.86 -7.41
C ASP A 329 -8.40 -12.75 -8.31
N ALA A 330 -7.12 -12.80 -8.65
CA ALA A 330 -6.46 -11.75 -9.42
C ALA A 330 -6.94 -11.69 -10.88
N GLU A 331 -7.33 -12.83 -11.48
CA GLU A 331 -7.87 -12.85 -12.84
C GLU A 331 -9.22 -12.15 -12.88
N LYS A 332 -10.10 -12.49 -11.93
CA LYS A 332 -11.38 -11.83 -11.74
C LYS A 332 -11.21 -10.34 -11.47
N PHE A 333 -10.28 -9.98 -10.57
CA PHE A 333 -9.93 -8.60 -10.26
C PHE A 333 -9.53 -7.77 -11.48
N CYS A 334 -8.83 -8.39 -12.43
CA CYS A 334 -8.40 -7.71 -13.66
C CYS A 334 -9.47 -7.68 -14.77
N ARG A 335 -10.37 -8.66 -14.79
CA ARG A 335 -11.37 -8.80 -15.88
C ARG A 335 -12.72 -8.21 -15.54
N GLU A 336 -13.09 -8.24 -14.27
CA GLU A 336 -14.38 -7.80 -13.76
C GLU A 336 -14.19 -6.59 -12.84
N LYS A 337 -15.31 -5.95 -12.48
CA LYS A 337 -15.29 -4.88 -11.48
C LYS A 337 -15.14 -5.48 -10.09
N SER A 338 -13.99 -5.30 -9.48
CA SER A 338 -13.71 -5.86 -8.16
C SER A 338 -13.17 -4.79 -7.21
N ALA A 339 -13.58 -4.84 -5.96
CA ALA A 339 -13.12 -3.95 -4.89
C ALA A 339 -12.66 -4.76 -3.69
N VAL A 340 -11.40 -4.60 -3.31
CA VAL A 340 -10.79 -5.29 -2.17
C VAL A 340 -10.47 -4.26 -1.10
N PHE A 341 -11.06 -4.43 0.08
CA PHE A 341 -10.78 -3.62 1.26
C PHE A 341 -10.02 -4.47 2.28
N VAL A 342 -8.89 -3.95 2.77
CA VAL A 342 -8.08 -4.62 3.80
C VAL A 342 -8.10 -3.75 5.05
N VAL A 343 -8.93 -4.11 6.00
CA VAL A 343 -9.10 -3.40 7.27
C VAL A 343 -8.04 -3.85 8.27
N LEU A 344 -7.32 -2.89 8.82
CA LEU A 344 -6.19 -3.09 9.72
C LEU A 344 -6.53 -2.64 11.14
N PRO A 345 -6.11 -3.38 12.18
CA PRO A 345 -6.22 -2.90 13.57
C PRO A 345 -5.23 -1.74 13.81
N GLU A 346 -5.72 -0.61 14.35
CA GLU A 346 -4.85 0.53 14.67
C GLU A 346 -3.89 0.22 15.82
N GLU A 347 -4.33 -0.62 16.75
CA GLU A 347 -3.63 -0.97 18.00
C GLU A 347 -2.62 -2.12 17.85
N ASP A 348 -2.72 -2.93 16.79
CA ASP A 348 -1.89 -4.11 16.59
C ASP A 348 -1.31 -4.19 15.18
N SER A 349 -0.06 -3.85 15.04
CA SER A 349 0.66 -3.93 13.76
C SER A 349 1.21 -5.33 13.44
N SER A 350 1.09 -6.30 14.34
CA SER A 350 1.63 -7.66 14.15
C SER A 350 1.05 -8.37 12.92
N LYS A 351 -0.20 -8.03 12.55
CA LYS A 351 -0.93 -8.62 11.42
C LYS A 351 -0.69 -7.87 10.08
N TYR A 352 0.02 -6.74 10.09
CA TYR A 352 0.19 -5.89 8.89
C TYR A 352 0.98 -6.56 7.76
N PHE A 353 1.83 -7.54 8.07
CA PHE A 353 2.57 -8.30 7.06
C PHE A 353 1.64 -9.03 6.08
N MET A 354 0.40 -9.34 6.49
CA MET A 354 -0.59 -9.98 5.62
C MET A 354 -0.98 -9.08 4.44
N VAL A 355 -1.03 -7.75 4.65
CA VAL A 355 -1.23 -6.78 3.55
C VAL A 355 -0.06 -6.83 2.59
N SER A 356 1.18 -6.85 3.12
CA SER A 356 2.38 -6.93 2.30
C SER A 356 2.39 -8.20 1.45
N LEU A 357 1.99 -9.33 2.03
CA LEU A 357 1.89 -10.60 1.33
C LEU A 357 0.80 -10.58 0.24
N LEU A 358 -0.40 -10.10 0.58
CA LEU A 358 -1.51 -9.97 -0.36
C LEU A 358 -1.13 -9.09 -1.57
N VAL A 359 -0.54 -7.92 -1.30
CA VAL A 359 -0.10 -6.97 -2.35
C VAL A 359 0.93 -7.63 -3.26
N GLN A 360 1.91 -8.37 -2.70
CA GLN A 360 2.91 -9.09 -3.48
C GLN A 360 2.30 -10.21 -4.33
N GLN A 361 1.39 -11.00 -3.78
CA GLN A 361 0.70 -12.07 -4.49
C GLN A 361 -0.17 -11.51 -5.63
N MET A 362 -1.01 -10.51 -5.32
CA MET A 362 -1.85 -9.84 -6.31
C MET A 362 -1.02 -9.22 -7.45
N TYR A 363 0.06 -8.53 -7.13
CA TYR A 363 0.95 -7.95 -8.14
C TYR A 363 1.46 -8.99 -9.13
N ARG A 364 1.95 -10.13 -8.64
CA ARG A 364 2.52 -11.19 -9.49
C ARG A 364 1.47 -11.83 -10.38
N GLU A 365 0.30 -12.12 -9.84
CA GLU A 365 -0.81 -12.67 -10.62
C GLU A 365 -1.34 -11.66 -11.65
N ILE A 366 -1.41 -10.37 -11.30
CA ILE A 366 -1.77 -9.30 -12.25
C ILE A 366 -0.79 -9.26 -13.43
N LEU A 367 0.52 -9.45 -13.20
CA LEU A 367 1.49 -9.54 -14.30
C LEU A 367 1.21 -10.73 -15.22
N VAL A 368 0.86 -11.89 -14.65
CA VAL A 368 0.49 -13.09 -15.45
C VAL A 368 -0.75 -12.81 -16.30
N VAL A 369 -1.77 -12.17 -15.73
CA VAL A 369 -2.98 -11.80 -16.46
C VAL A 369 -2.68 -10.78 -17.55
N ALA A 370 -1.86 -9.77 -17.26
CA ALA A 370 -1.47 -8.75 -18.23
C ALA A 370 -0.67 -9.36 -19.39
N ASP A 371 0.25 -10.26 -19.12
CA ASP A 371 1.02 -10.98 -20.16
C ASP A 371 0.08 -11.80 -21.05
N GLY A 372 -0.93 -12.48 -20.48
CA GLY A 372 -1.97 -13.19 -21.22
C GLY A 372 -2.89 -12.27 -22.05
N GLN A 373 -2.93 -10.96 -21.75
CA GLN A 373 -3.69 -9.95 -22.48
C GLN A 373 -2.86 -9.15 -23.51
N GLY A 374 -1.64 -9.58 -23.79
CA GLY A 374 -0.75 -8.92 -24.77
C GLY A 374 0.16 -7.86 -24.14
N GLY A 375 0.45 -7.97 -22.85
CA GLY A 375 1.43 -7.16 -22.14
C GLY A 375 0.85 -6.04 -21.28
N ALA A 376 -0.45 -5.75 -21.38
CA ALA A 376 -1.12 -4.76 -20.52
C ALA A 376 -2.58 -5.15 -20.28
N LEU A 377 -3.11 -4.79 -19.12
CA LEU A 377 -4.51 -5.00 -18.78
C LEU A 377 -5.43 -4.17 -19.69
N LYS A 378 -6.61 -4.71 -20.03
CA LYS A 378 -7.64 -3.96 -20.76
C LYS A 378 -8.20 -2.81 -19.93
N ASN A 379 -8.49 -3.08 -18.65
CA ASN A 379 -8.95 -2.09 -17.68
C ASN A 379 -7.81 -1.75 -16.71
N ARG A 380 -7.72 -0.49 -16.31
CA ARG A 380 -6.79 -0.06 -15.26
C ARG A 380 -7.23 -0.62 -13.92
N VAL A 381 -6.27 -1.07 -13.13
CA VAL A 381 -6.47 -1.45 -11.74
C VAL A 381 -5.67 -0.52 -10.82
N MET A 382 -6.21 -0.25 -9.63
CA MET A 382 -5.66 0.72 -8.69
C MET A 382 -5.34 0.07 -7.35
N PHE A 383 -4.16 0.32 -6.80
CA PHE A 383 -3.82 0.01 -5.42
C PHE A 383 -3.70 1.31 -4.64
N PHE A 384 -4.58 1.52 -3.68
CA PHE A 384 -4.50 2.62 -2.72
C PHE A 384 -3.92 2.08 -1.41
N LEU A 385 -2.63 2.30 -1.20
CA LEU A 385 -1.93 1.84 -0.01
C LEU A 385 -1.93 2.98 1.02
N ASP A 386 -3.04 3.09 1.78
CA ASP A 386 -3.14 4.07 2.86
C ASP A 386 -2.23 3.65 4.01
N GLU A 387 -1.60 4.64 4.63
CA GLU A 387 -0.58 4.46 5.68
C GLU A 387 0.57 3.53 5.27
N LEU A 388 1.01 3.57 4.00
CA LEU A 388 2.11 2.76 3.47
C LEU A 388 3.38 2.83 4.34
N GLY A 389 3.63 3.98 4.96
CA GLY A 389 4.76 4.15 5.87
C GLY A 389 4.66 3.38 7.19
N SER A 390 3.47 2.88 7.54
CA SER A 390 3.24 2.05 8.73
C SER A 390 3.17 0.56 8.40
N LEU A 391 3.00 0.20 7.12
CA LEU A 391 3.06 -1.19 6.67
C LEU A 391 4.50 -1.71 6.77
N PRO A 392 4.71 -3.00 7.11
CA PRO A 392 6.02 -3.63 6.97
C PRO A 392 6.50 -3.53 5.52
N LYS A 393 7.81 -3.64 5.34
CA LYS A 393 8.41 -3.63 4.00
C LYS A 393 7.71 -4.63 3.06
N ILE A 394 7.20 -4.12 1.95
CA ILE A 394 6.72 -4.94 0.83
C ILE A 394 7.92 -5.22 -0.05
N GLU A 395 8.50 -6.40 0.04
CA GLU A 395 9.78 -6.79 -0.60
C GLU A 395 9.89 -6.44 -2.10
N SER A 396 8.77 -6.43 -2.81
CA SER A 396 8.77 -6.13 -4.25
C SER A 396 8.31 -4.70 -4.57
N LEU A 397 8.10 -3.81 -3.60
CA LEU A 397 7.50 -2.50 -3.85
C LEU A 397 8.33 -1.63 -4.81
N GLU A 398 9.64 -1.64 -4.66
CA GLU A 398 10.56 -0.93 -5.55
C GLU A 398 10.42 -1.41 -7.01
N LEU A 399 10.35 -2.74 -7.21
CA LEU A 399 10.08 -3.35 -8.52
C LEU A 399 8.68 -3.03 -9.03
N MET A 400 7.68 -3.00 -8.15
CA MET A 400 6.31 -2.65 -8.51
C MET A 400 6.22 -1.23 -9.05
N PHE A 401 6.85 -0.25 -8.38
CA PHE A 401 6.91 1.13 -8.85
C PHE A 401 7.70 1.26 -10.17
N SER A 402 8.70 0.44 -10.38
CA SER A 402 9.50 0.49 -11.62
C SER A 402 8.79 -0.15 -12.81
N ALA A 403 8.04 -1.24 -12.63
CA ALA A 403 7.59 -2.10 -13.73
C ALA A 403 6.06 -2.16 -13.94
N ALA A 404 5.24 -1.96 -12.89
CA ALA A 404 3.80 -2.22 -12.97
C ALA A 404 3.04 -1.21 -13.83
N ARG A 405 3.56 0.00 -14.00
CA ARG A 405 2.96 1.09 -14.78
C ARG A 405 2.58 0.65 -16.19
N SER A 406 3.52 0.03 -16.90
CA SER A 406 3.29 -0.43 -18.29
C SER A 406 2.21 -1.51 -18.41
N ARG A 407 1.84 -2.14 -17.29
CA ARG A 407 0.79 -3.16 -17.21
C ARG A 407 -0.59 -2.58 -16.88
N ARG A 408 -0.73 -1.25 -16.77
CA ARG A 408 -1.92 -0.52 -16.29
C ARG A 408 -2.33 -0.84 -14.87
N LEU A 409 -1.39 -1.24 -14.03
CA LEU A 409 -1.52 -1.24 -12.59
C LEU A 409 -0.98 0.09 -12.05
N SER A 410 -1.84 0.90 -11.46
CA SER A 410 -1.47 2.16 -10.81
C SER A 410 -1.41 1.96 -9.29
N ILE A 411 -0.30 2.33 -8.69
CA ILE A 411 -0.09 2.28 -7.24
C ILE A 411 -0.10 3.71 -6.71
N VAL A 412 -0.92 3.95 -5.72
CA VAL A 412 -1.01 5.21 -4.99
C VAL A 412 -0.56 4.95 -3.56
N GLY A 413 0.70 5.25 -3.27
CA GLY A 413 1.23 5.17 -1.91
C GLY A 413 0.85 6.43 -1.13
N ILE A 414 0.34 6.27 0.09
CA ILE A 414 -0.04 7.37 0.97
C ILE A 414 0.80 7.28 2.23
N ILE A 415 1.59 8.34 2.49
CA ILE A 415 2.50 8.44 3.63
C ILE A 415 2.29 9.75 4.38
N GLN A 416 2.73 9.80 5.64
CA GLN A 416 2.68 11.03 6.42
C GLN A 416 3.94 11.88 6.23
N SER A 417 5.08 11.23 6.00
CA SER A 417 6.37 11.87 5.76
C SER A 417 7.29 10.96 4.95
N TYR A 418 8.28 11.54 4.29
CA TYR A 418 9.31 10.76 3.58
C TYR A 418 10.15 9.89 4.55
N GLY A 419 10.39 10.36 5.78
CA GLY A 419 11.12 9.61 6.79
C GLY A 419 10.48 8.26 7.18
N GLN A 420 9.14 8.13 7.07
CA GLN A 420 8.48 6.84 7.26
C GLN A 420 8.85 5.85 6.15
N LEU A 421 8.93 6.32 4.91
CA LEU A 421 9.30 5.47 3.77
C LEU A 421 10.79 5.08 3.85
N GLU A 422 11.66 6.05 4.20
CA GLU A 422 13.09 5.82 4.42
C GLU A 422 13.36 4.77 5.50
N ARG A 423 12.60 4.80 6.59
CA ARG A 423 12.72 3.81 7.67
C ARG A 423 12.49 2.38 7.18
N ASN A 424 11.52 2.18 6.28
CA ASN A 424 11.11 0.85 5.82
C ASN A 424 11.95 0.35 4.64
N TYR A 425 12.39 1.25 3.76
CA TYR A 425 13.06 0.88 2.50
C TYR A 425 14.52 1.36 2.41
N GLY A 426 15.04 2.05 3.44
CA GLY A 426 16.32 2.71 3.38
C GLY A 426 16.30 3.93 2.44
N LYS A 427 17.40 4.67 2.37
CA LYS A 427 17.51 5.87 1.53
C LYS A 427 17.41 5.54 0.03
N GLU A 428 18.07 4.48 -0.39
CA GLU A 428 18.09 4.04 -1.79
C GLU A 428 16.73 3.55 -2.25
N GLY A 429 16.09 2.64 -1.50
CA GLY A 429 14.77 2.14 -1.83
C GLY A 429 13.70 3.23 -1.81
N CYS A 430 13.77 4.16 -0.86
CA CYS A 430 12.92 5.35 -0.83
C CYS A 430 13.09 6.21 -2.10
N SER A 431 14.33 6.47 -2.52
CA SER A 431 14.61 7.21 -3.76
C SER A 431 14.04 6.49 -4.98
N ILE A 432 14.24 5.18 -5.11
CA ILE A 432 13.70 4.38 -6.22
C ILE A 432 12.17 4.49 -6.30
N ILE A 433 11.49 4.38 -5.17
CA ILE A 433 10.02 4.48 -5.11
C ILE A 433 9.56 5.88 -5.54
N LEU A 434 10.18 6.93 -4.99
CA LEU A 434 9.80 8.31 -5.27
C LEU A 434 10.11 8.73 -6.71
N ASP A 435 11.24 8.31 -7.27
CA ASP A 435 11.64 8.61 -8.65
C ASP A 435 10.73 7.93 -9.69
N ASN A 436 10.12 6.81 -9.31
CA ASN A 436 9.15 6.10 -10.13
C ASN A 436 7.68 6.51 -9.87
N ALA A 437 7.42 7.38 -8.89
CA ALA A 437 6.13 8.02 -8.69
C ALA A 437 6.03 9.25 -9.62
N GLN A 438 5.33 9.12 -10.74
CA GLN A 438 5.18 10.21 -11.72
C GLN A 438 4.39 11.39 -11.19
N ASP A 439 3.47 11.13 -10.26
CA ASP A 439 2.72 12.17 -9.55
C ASP A 439 3.10 12.17 -8.06
N THR A 440 3.43 13.35 -7.54
CA THR A 440 3.54 13.59 -6.10
C THR A 440 2.49 14.60 -5.68
N ILE A 441 1.64 14.21 -4.70
CA ILE A 441 0.57 15.05 -4.16
C ILE A 441 0.94 15.38 -2.72
N ALA A 442 1.32 16.63 -2.44
CA ALA A 442 1.86 17.02 -1.14
C ALA A 442 1.01 18.12 -0.49
N GLY A 443 0.71 17.97 0.81
CA GLY A 443 -0.04 18.98 1.56
C GLY A 443 -0.27 18.59 3.03
N GLY A 444 -0.79 19.54 3.82
CA GLY A 444 -1.05 19.31 5.24
C GLY A 444 0.21 18.96 6.03
N PHE A 445 1.24 19.79 5.90
CA PHE A 445 2.55 19.56 6.50
C PHE A 445 2.54 19.74 8.03
N SER A 446 3.25 18.85 8.72
CA SER A 446 3.49 18.99 10.16
C SER A 446 4.38 20.21 10.45
N PRO A 447 4.08 21.00 11.51
CA PRO A 447 4.90 22.14 11.88
C PRO A 447 6.37 21.80 12.18
N ALA A 448 6.62 20.65 12.80
CA ALA A 448 7.96 20.22 13.21
C ALA A 448 8.67 19.31 12.20
N GLY A 449 8.00 18.88 11.12
CA GLY A 449 8.55 17.89 10.18
C GLY A 449 9.39 18.52 9.08
N ASP A 450 10.32 17.74 8.50
CA ASP A 450 11.19 18.15 7.39
C ASP A 450 10.56 18.01 6.00
N THR A 451 9.39 17.39 5.92
CA THR A 451 8.71 17.13 4.64
C THR A 451 8.44 18.42 3.86
N ALA A 452 8.07 19.52 4.57
CA ALA A 452 7.86 20.82 3.94
C ALA A 452 9.16 21.36 3.30
N GLU A 453 10.32 21.16 3.95
CA GLU A 453 11.63 21.55 3.43
C GLU A 453 11.96 20.75 2.15
N GLN A 454 11.72 19.45 2.16
CA GLN A 454 11.99 18.60 1.00
C GLN A 454 11.08 18.95 -0.18
N VAL A 455 9.78 19.16 0.04
CA VAL A 455 8.85 19.59 -1.00
C VAL A 455 9.21 20.98 -1.53
N SER A 456 9.60 21.91 -0.66
CA SER A 456 10.07 23.24 -1.06
C SER A 456 11.27 23.17 -2.00
N ARG A 457 12.24 22.27 -1.74
CA ARG A 457 13.39 22.03 -2.64
C ARG A 457 12.95 21.44 -3.98
N GLN A 458 12.04 20.46 -3.97
CA GLN A 458 11.51 19.83 -5.18
C GLN A 458 10.77 20.82 -6.10
N LEU A 459 10.12 21.84 -5.53
CA LEU A 459 9.44 22.89 -6.28
C LEU A 459 10.39 23.81 -7.02
N GLY A 460 11.66 23.89 -6.59
CA GLY A 460 12.69 24.70 -7.20
C GLY A 460 12.60 26.19 -6.85
N GLU A 461 13.40 26.98 -7.54
CA GLU A 461 13.54 28.42 -7.30
C GLU A 461 13.07 29.27 -8.49
N GLN A 462 12.64 30.48 -8.19
CA GLN A 462 12.26 31.49 -9.13
C GLN A 462 13.13 32.74 -8.92
N THR A 463 13.39 33.47 -9.98
CA THR A 463 14.08 34.75 -9.90
C THR A 463 13.12 35.84 -9.47
N VAL A 464 13.39 36.49 -8.36
CA VAL A 464 12.59 37.62 -7.85
C VAL A 464 13.44 38.87 -7.74
N MET A 465 12.79 40.03 -7.85
CA MET A 465 13.42 41.30 -7.57
C MET A 465 13.35 41.57 -6.06
N THR A 466 14.48 41.88 -5.47
CA THR A 466 14.58 42.38 -4.11
C THR A 466 15.25 43.75 -4.13
N GLY A 467 15.09 44.53 -3.09
CA GLY A 467 15.69 45.85 -3.04
C GLY A 467 15.87 46.34 -1.62
N SER A 468 16.81 47.22 -1.44
CA SER A 468 17.01 47.98 -0.23
C SER A 468 16.75 49.48 -0.48
N VAL A 469 16.16 50.11 0.50
CA VAL A 469 15.97 51.58 0.51
C VAL A 469 16.78 52.13 1.67
N SER A 470 17.81 52.91 1.36
CA SER A 470 18.54 53.65 2.38
C SER A 470 17.99 55.08 2.46
N ARG A 471 17.61 55.50 3.67
CA ARG A 471 17.17 56.87 3.94
C ARG A 471 18.31 57.64 4.54
N GLY A 472 19.10 58.29 3.69
CA GLY A 472 20.10 59.31 4.10
C GLY A 472 19.41 60.65 4.37
N LYS A 473 20.12 61.58 5.06
CA LYS A 473 19.59 62.92 5.39
C LYS A 473 19.36 63.82 4.14
N SER A 474 19.93 63.49 2.98
CA SER A 474 19.84 64.32 1.77
C SER A 474 19.16 63.64 0.57
N ASP A 475 19.29 62.32 0.38
CA ASP A 475 18.62 61.62 -0.73
C ASP A 475 18.38 60.12 -0.41
N PRO A 476 17.16 59.62 -0.59
CA PRO A 476 16.89 58.18 -0.46
C PRO A 476 17.43 57.43 -1.69
N SER A 477 18.37 56.51 -1.49
CA SER A 477 18.86 55.64 -2.56
C SER A 477 18.10 54.31 -2.57
N ARG A 478 17.79 53.82 -3.78
CA ARG A 478 17.22 52.49 -4.02
C ARG A 478 18.23 51.61 -4.71
N SER A 479 18.46 50.44 -4.15
CA SER A 479 19.20 49.39 -4.84
C SER A 479 18.24 48.26 -5.13
N LEU A 480 18.15 47.85 -6.39
CA LEU A 480 17.37 46.70 -6.86
C LEU A 480 18.32 45.62 -7.35
N GLN A 481 18.15 44.41 -6.89
CA GLN A 481 18.91 43.24 -7.34
C GLN A 481 17.99 42.04 -7.55
N MET A 482 18.40 41.16 -8.44
CA MET A 482 17.73 39.86 -8.63
C MET A 482 18.30 38.83 -7.66
N MET A 483 17.44 37.96 -7.12
CA MET A 483 17.86 36.86 -6.28
C MET A 483 16.97 35.63 -6.51
N GLY A 484 17.51 34.45 -6.17
CA GLY A 484 16.75 33.23 -6.11
C GLY A 484 15.80 33.22 -4.89
N ARG A 485 14.56 32.82 -5.11
CA ARG A 485 13.61 32.52 -4.05
C ARG A 485 12.91 31.21 -4.36
N ARG A 486 12.79 30.34 -3.39
CA ARG A 486 11.99 29.12 -3.56
C ARG A 486 10.58 29.45 -4.03
N LEU A 487 10.02 28.64 -4.93
CA LEU A 487 8.66 28.84 -5.44
C LEU A 487 7.63 28.90 -4.31
N MET A 488 7.77 28.02 -3.32
CA MET A 488 7.15 28.14 -1.99
C MET A 488 8.16 27.81 -0.92
N THR A 489 8.25 28.63 0.10
CA THR A 489 9.10 28.40 1.26
C THR A 489 8.45 27.38 2.22
N PRO A 490 9.21 26.73 3.12
CA PRO A 490 8.66 25.75 4.06
C PRO A 490 7.56 26.31 4.96
N ASP A 491 7.65 27.58 5.36
CA ASP A 491 6.63 28.27 6.17
C ASP A 491 5.35 28.51 5.37
N GLU A 492 5.44 28.88 4.09
CA GLU A 492 4.30 29.00 3.18
C GLU A 492 3.59 27.65 3.00
N LEU A 493 4.37 26.56 2.86
CA LEU A 493 3.84 25.20 2.76
C LEU A 493 3.12 24.77 4.04
N LYS A 494 3.73 25.02 5.20
CA LYS A 494 3.15 24.70 6.51
C LYS A 494 1.88 25.50 6.79
N SER A 495 1.74 26.69 6.19
CA SER A 495 0.58 27.58 6.33
C SER A 495 -0.54 27.28 5.32
N MET A 496 -0.40 26.27 4.45
CA MET A 496 -1.42 25.91 3.47
C MET A 496 -2.72 25.45 4.15
N PRO A 497 -3.89 26.00 3.74
CA PRO A 497 -5.19 25.57 4.28
C PRO A 497 -5.50 24.10 3.99
N LYS A 498 -6.28 23.46 4.85
CA LYS A 498 -6.79 22.09 4.61
C LYS A 498 -7.48 21.99 3.25
N GLY A 499 -7.23 20.90 2.54
CA GLY A 499 -7.73 20.63 1.20
C GLY A 499 -6.95 21.30 0.08
N GLN A 500 -5.91 22.09 0.37
CA GLN A 500 -4.94 22.53 -0.63
C GLN A 500 -3.77 21.55 -0.67
N PHE A 501 -3.41 21.17 -1.89
CA PHE A 501 -2.32 20.26 -2.17
C PHE A 501 -1.51 20.79 -3.36
N ILE A 502 -0.24 20.49 -3.37
CA ILE A 502 0.62 20.70 -4.51
C ILE A 502 0.69 19.39 -5.27
N VAL A 503 0.41 19.43 -6.56
CA VAL A 503 0.54 18.29 -7.46
C VAL A 503 1.73 18.54 -8.35
N MET A 504 2.75 17.70 -8.22
CA MET A 504 3.94 17.67 -9.06
C MET A 504 3.83 16.46 -9.98
N LYS A 505 3.94 16.68 -11.29
CA LYS A 505 3.93 15.63 -12.31
C LYS A 505 5.20 15.66 -13.12
N THR A 506 5.79 14.50 -13.37
CA THR A 506 7.00 14.36 -14.18
C THR A 506 6.84 15.05 -15.53
N GLY A 507 7.82 15.92 -15.89
CA GLY A 507 7.81 16.67 -17.15
C GLY A 507 6.78 17.80 -17.23
N ARG A 508 6.13 18.17 -16.13
CA ARG A 508 5.14 19.26 -16.07
C ARG A 508 5.46 20.24 -14.96
N ARG A 509 4.93 21.46 -15.09
CA ARG A 509 5.01 22.47 -14.02
C ARG A 509 4.08 22.06 -12.88
N PRO A 510 4.47 22.30 -11.60
CA PRO A 510 3.65 21.99 -10.44
C PRO A 510 2.33 22.75 -10.48
N MET A 511 1.28 22.14 -9.95
CA MET A 511 -0.05 22.72 -9.85
C MET A 511 -0.46 22.88 -8.39
N LEU A 512 -0.96 24.04 -8.01
CA LEU A 512 -1.66 24.21 -6.74
C LEU A 512 -3.11 23.73 -6.93
N SER A 513 -3.45 22.61 -6.33
CA SER A 513 -4.77 21.99 -6.41
C SER A 513 -5.55 22.23 -5.14
N LYS A 514 -6.83 22.55 -5.27
CA LYS A 514 -7.76 22.64 -4.15
C LYS A 514 -8.74 21.48 -4.23
N LEU A 515 -8.41 20.38 -3.55
CA LEU A 515 -9.36 19.30 -3.34
C LEU A 515 -10.45 19.75 -2.35
N ARG A 516 -11.67 19.32 -2.60
CA ARG A 516 -12.81 19.65 -1.75
C ARG A 516 -13.15 18.49 -0.82
N LEU A 517 -13.83 18.78 0.27
CA LEU A 517 -14.39 17.73 1.11
C LEU A 517 -15.36 16.87 0.28
N PHE A 518 -15.41 15.57 0.51
CA PHE A 518 -16.25 14.63 -0.25
C PHE A 518 -17.73 15.09 -0.40
N LEU A 519 -18.26 15.78 0.61
CA LEU A 519 -19.62 16.37 0.56
C LEU A 519 -19.76 17.41 -0.57
N ASP A 520 -18.75 18.25 -0.77
CA ASP A 520 -18.75 19.25 -1.85
C ASP A 520 -18.70 18.61 -3.24
N TRP A 521 -18.17 17.39 -3.36
CA TRP A 521 -18.23 16.59 -4.59
C TRP A 521 -19.62 16.00 -4.82
N GLY A 522 -20.53 16.11 -3.85
CA GLY A 522 -21.86 15.52 -3.87
C GLY A 522 -21.86 14.02 -3.55
N ILE A 523 -20.81 13.54 -2.91
CA ILE A 523 -20.70 12.17 -2.40
C ILE A 523 -21.50 12.10 -1.09
N THR A 524 -22.39 11.14 -1.01
CA THR A 524 -23.13 10.79 0.20
C THR A 524 -22.93 9.31 0.47
N PHE A 525 -22.85 8.94 1.72
CA PHE A 525 -22.77 7.54 2.09
C PHE A 525 -24.17 6.93 2.16
N ALA A 526 -24.27 5.66 1.85
CA ALA A 526 -25.44 4.83 2.10
C ALA A 526 -25.42 4.35 3.56
N GLU A 527 -26.30 3.41 3.90
CA GLU A 527 -26.20 2.68 5.16
C GLU A 527 -24.80 2.07 5.30
N PRO A 528 -24.22 2.07 6.51
CA PRO A 528 -22.92 1.47 6.73
C PRO A 528 -22.88 0.01 6.29
N TYR A 529 -21.86 -0.38 5.54
CA TYR A 529 -21.65 -1.78 5.19
C TYR A 529 -21.20 -2.53 6.44
N VAL A 530 -22.03 -3.49 6.87
CA VAL A 530 -21.76 -4.32 8.03
C VAL A 530 -21.38 -5.71 7.54
N LEU A 531 -20.24 -6.18 7.99
CA LEU A 531 -19.84 -7.56 7.82
C LEU A 531 -20.61 -8.41 8.84
N GLU A 532 -21.32 -9.41 8.36
CA GLU A 532 -21.99 -10.36 9.24
C GLU A 532 -20.95 -11.30 9.86
N GLN A 533 -21.12 -11.58 11.13
CA GLN A 533 -20.30 -12.60 11.79
C GLN A 533 -20.65 -13.97 11.20
N HIS A 534 -19.64 -14.67 10.70
CA HIS A 534 -19.82 -16.03 10.23
C HIS A 534 -20.08 -16.96 11.41
N ALA A 535 -20.93 -17.97 11.21
CA ALA A 535 -21.01 -19.08 12.17
C ALA A 535 -19.62 -19.69 12.32
N GLN A 536 -19.26 -20.09 13.54
CA GLN A 536 -17.97 -20.73 13.80
C GLN A 536 -17.84 -21.97 12.90
N ARG A 537 -16.86 -21.95 12.02
CA ARG A 537 -16.56 -23.05 11.10
C ARG A 537 -15.57 -24.00 11.76
N GLU A 538 -15.76 -25.30 11.57
CA GLU A 538 -14.83 -26.32 12.05
C GLU A 538 -13.53 -26.25 11.24
N VAL A 539 -12.42 -25.98 11.90
CA VAL A 539 -11.08 -25.96 11.30
C VAL A 539 -10.49 -27.37 11.36
N LYS A 540 -10.12 -27.89 10.19
CA LYS A 540 -9.45 -29.20 10.07
C LYS A 540 -7.97 -28.99 9.82
N TYR A 541 -7.14 -29.71 10.57
CA TYR A 541 -5.67 -29.57 10.49
C TYR A 541 -5.04 -30.79 9.82
N ALA A 542 -3.96 -30.57 9.09
CA ALA A 542 -3.15 -31.65 8.55
C ALA A 542 -2.47 -32.46 9.67
N GLY A 543 -2.51 -33.78 9.53
CA GLY A 543 -1.90 -34.71 10.48
C GLY A 543 -0.64 -35.37 9.92
N SER A 544 0.42 -35.46 10.75
CA SER A 544 1.70 -36.08 10.36
C SER A 544 1.56 -37.55 9.94
N LYS A 545 0.67 -38.30 10.56
CA LYS A 545 0.39 -39.72 10.19
C LYS A 545 -0.24 -39.84 8.81
N GLU A 546 -1.20 -38.98 8.48
CA GLU A 546 -1.87 -38.98 7.17
C GLU A 546 -0.90 -38.55 6.07
N LEU A 547 -0.12 -37.51 6.32
CA LEU A 547 0.92 -37.05 5.42
C LEU A 547 1.91 -38.18 5.11
N ARG A 548 2.39 -38.88 6.13
CA ARG A 548 3.28 -40.02 5.97
C ARG A 548 2.66 -41.15 5.13
N ARG A 549 1.38 -41.50 5.39
CA ARG A 549 0.68 -42.54 4.62
C ARG A 549 0.60 -42.18 3.12
N LYS A 550 0.32 -40.91 2.80
CA LYS A 550 0.23 -40.46 1.41
C LYS A 550 1.59 -40.49 0.72
N ILE A 551 2.66 -40.03 1.36
CA ILE A 551 4.03 -40.09 0.83
C ILE A 551 4.43 -41.54 0.57
N VAL A 552 4.20 -42.45 1.52
CA VAL A 552 4.50 -43.87 1.35
C VAL A 552 3.66 -44.51 0.23
N LYS A 553 2.41 -44.11 0.08
CA LYS A 553 1.57 -44.57 -1.03
C LYS A 553 2.12 -44.15 -2.40
N GLU A 554 2.63 -42.93 -2.49
CA GLU A 554 3.13 -42.33 -3.73
C GLU A 554 4.52 -42.88 -4.13
N TYR A 555 5.45 -42.92 -3.20
CA TYR A 555 6.86 -43.23 -3.47
C TYR A 555 7.33 -44.57 -2.94
N GLY A 556 6.52 -45.28 -2.16
CA GLY A 556 6.90 -46.49 -1.48
C GLY A 556 7.80 -46.25 -0.26
N ILE A 557 8.38 -47.35 0.26
CA ILE A 557 9.36 -47.28 1.34
C ILE A 557 10.74 -47.49 0.72
N PRO A 558 11.68 -46.54 0.89
CA PRO A 558 13.04 -46.73 0.36
C PRO A 558 13.71 -48.02 0.88
N PRO A 559 14.48 -48.71 0.07
CA PRO A 559 15.24 -49.89 0.49
C PRO A 559 16.10 -49.57 1.72
N GLY A 560 16.00 -50.37 2.77
CA GLY A 560 16.75 -50.19 4.01
C GLY A 560 16.08 -49.43 5.14
N GLN A 561 14.85 -48.88 4.93
CA GLN A 561 14.03 -48.33 6.02
C GLN A 561 12.99 -49.37 6.47
N GLN A 562 13.24 -50.03 7.62
CA GLN A 562 12.21 -50.83 8.26
C GLN A 562 11.25 -49.93 9.05
N ILE A 563 9.95 -50.00 8.72
CA ILE A 563 8.92 -49.48 9.60
C ILE A 563 8.83 -50.48 10.75
N VAL A 564 9.25 -50.10 11.96
CA VAL A 564 8.99 -50.90 13.16
C VAL A 564 7.51 -50.80 13.46
N PRO A 565 6.69 -51.88 13.25
CA PRO A 565 5.32 -51.91 13.63
C PRO A 565 5.29 -52.06 15.15
N GLY A 566 4.69 -51.11 15.87
CA GLY A 566 4.29 -51.41 17.24
C GLY A 566 4.76 -50.48 18.38
N GLN A 567 5.13 -49.25 18.12
CA GLN A 567 5.24 -48.26 19.23
C GLN A 567 4.16 -47.17 19.16
N GLU A 568 2.93 -47.57 18.98
CA GLU A 568 1.76 -46.73 19.28
C GLU A 568 1.31 -46.98 20.72
N ARG A 569 2.12 -46.71 21.72
CA ARG A 569 1.64 -46.51 23.08
C ARG A 569 1.61 -45.02 23.37
N PHE A 570 0.44 -44.44 23.18
CA PHE A 570 0.12 -43.16 23.82
C PHE A 570 0.03 -43.39 25.33
N PRO A 571 0.55 -42.51 26.17
CA PRO A 571 0.14 -42.51 27.58
C PRO A 571 -1.37 -42.22 27.59
N GLU A 572 -2.16 -43.17 28.06
CA GLU A 572 -3.56 -42.95 28.38
C GLU A 572 -3.64 -41.71 29.27
N ARG A 573 -4.45 -40.75 28.87
CA ARG A 573 -4.81 -39.62 29.73
C ARG A 573 -5.37 -40.23 31.03
N GLN A 574 -4.64 -40.10 32.11
CA GLN A 574 -5.19 -40.36 33.45
C GLN A 574 -6.43 -39.45 33.60
N LYS A 575 -7.58 -40.04 33.74
CA LYS A 575 -8.79 -39.35 34.17
C LYS A 575 -8.48 -38.66 35.49
N PRO A 576 -8.91 -37.40 35.70
CA PRO A 576 -8.76 -36.77 37.00
C PRO A 576 -9.47 -37.65 38.06
N GLY A 577 -8.73 -38.13 39.03
CA GLY A 577 -9.25 -38.89 40.12
C GLY A 577 -10.32 -38.08 40.87
N MET A 578 -11.48 -38.68 41.09
CA MET A 578 -12.46 -38.17 42.03
C MET A 578 -11.79 -38.01 43.40
N ILE A 579 -11.79 -36.80 43.90
CA ILE A 579 -11.51 -36.53 45.31
C ILE A 579 -12.65 -37.17 46.10
N GLN A 580 -12.37 -38.26 46.79
CA GLN A 580 -13.27 -38.75 47.84
C GLN A 580 -13.20 -37.76 49.00
N GLU A 581 -14.30 -37.08 49.26
CA GLU A 581 -14.54 -36.45 50.55
C GLU A 581 -14.60 -37.57 51.62
N ASN A 582 -13.66 -37.50 52.56
CA ASN A 582 -13.84 -38.15 53.87
C ASN A 582 -13.97 -37.05 54.92
N VAL A 583 -15.13 -37.10 55.58
CA VAL A 583 -15.63 -36.55 56.84
C VAL A 583 -14.62 -35.87 57.77
#